data_8ffc86943baaf0aeac285333f6122931
#
_entry.id   8ffc86943baaf0aeac285333f6122931
#
_cell.length_a   1.000
_cell.length_b   1.000
_cell.length_c   1.000
_cell.angle_alpha   90.00
_cell.angle_beta   90.00
_cell.angle_gamma   90.00
#
_symmetry.space_group_name_H-M   'P 1'
#
loop_
_entity.id
_entity.type
_entity.pdbx_description
1 polymer ?
#
loop_
_entity_poly.entity_id
_entity_poly.type
_entity_poly.pdbx_seq_one_letter_code
_entity_poly.pdbx_strand_id
1 'polypeptide(L)'
;MLNISQVANVIEGPLKIFYRKILYFLVSFGLIKKNQIPISFICEKKHWAVYWEGVGISNEINKKVSKPVMNVTHKVHSVRSPIIHFGSQYMWEIWREIIPKDSKVVVNFFHGKPEDGPEVSKHIEDFIKNHRMIDIIVVSNSISQNRLISWGIPEDKLVKIYIGVDSKIFKLHERQEKLKARSYLGFNSDEYVIGSFQKDGIGWGSGSQPKLIKGADIFAKTIQELAKFINVSVLLTGPSRGYIISELENAGIKFKHFNVDNYLDMPLYYHALDLYLITSREEGGPKGLLEAISSSVPVVSTPVGMCVDLLPEVENCSVTTSFEANELVEHILRAKDDFNSLSSELSMAKLIDQIDYEVIATQYTNMVYKRINEKLIK
;
A
#
# COMPACT_ATOMS: atom_id res chain seq x y z
N MET A 1 -11.64 -31.70 3.47
CA MET A 1 -11.11 -31.36 2.12
C MET A 1 -10.10 -30.24 2.28
N LEU A 2 -8.83 -30.50 2.04
CA LEU A 2 -7.78 -29.47 2.05
C LEU A 2 -8.10 -28.43 0.98
N ASN A 3 -8.14 -27.17 1.38
CA ASN A 3 -8.43 -26.05 0.48
C ASN A 3 -7.28 -25.94 -0.53
N ILE A 4 -7.58 -26.08 -1.82
CA ILE A 4 -6.62 -26.11 -2.94
C ILE A 4 -5.65 -24.93 -2.90
N SER A 5 -6.07 -23.76 -2.37
CA SER A 5 -5.22 -22.59 -2.17
C SER A 5 -4.18 -22.75 -1.05
N GLN A 6 -4.44 -23.58 -0.03
CA GLN A 6 -3.47 -23.86 1.04
C GLN A 6 -2.39 -24.84 0.57
N VAL A 7 -2.74 -25.77 -0.30
CA VAL A 7 -1.77 -26.73 -0.90
C VAL A 7 -0.79 -25.98 -1.83
N ALA A 8 -1.25 -24.99 -2.60
CA ALA A 8 -0.41 -24.24 -3.52
C ALA A 8 0.68 -23.40 -2.82
N ASN A 9 0.46 -23.02 -1.56
CA ASN A 9 1.43 -22.24 -0.76
C ASN A 9 2.45 -23.13 -0.01
N VAL A 10 2.23 -24.45 0.04
CA VAL A 10 3.09 -25.41 0.78
C VAL A 10 4.02 -26.19 -0.17
N ILE A 11 3.73 -26.19 -1.48
CA ILE A 11 4.49 -26.96 -2.45
C ILE A 11 5.59 -26.10 -3.06
N GLU A 12 6.85 -26.36 -2.75
CA GLU A 12 8.00 -25.66 -3.34
C GLU A 12 8.61 -26.40 -4.55
N GLY A 13 9.21 -25.64 -5.49
CA GLY A 13 9.99 -26.15 -6.61
C GLY A 13 9.21 -26.85 -7.73
N PRO A 14 9.73 -27.94 -8.32
CA PRO A 14 9.17 -28.60 -9.52
C PRO A 14 7.72 -29.09 -9.35
N LEU A 15 7.32 -29.48 -8.14
CA LEU A 15 5.95 -29.90 -7.82
C LEU A 15 4.94 -28.74 -7.99
N LYS A 16 5.35 -27.52 -7.71
CA LYS A 16 4.51 -26.32 -7.90
C LYS A 16 4.21 -26.06 -9.37
N ILE A 17 5.19 -26.24 -10.23
CA ILE A 17 5.04 -26.12 -11.70
C ILE A 17 4.12 -27.22 -12.24
N PHE A 18 4.31 -28.46 -11.80
CA PHE A 18 3.47 -29.59 -12.19
C PHE A 18 2.02 -29.43 -11.77
N TYR A 19 1.78 -29.03 -10.53
CA TYR A 19 0.44 -28.72 -10.01
C TYR A 19 -0.26 -27.60 -10.80
N ARG A 20 0.47 -26.53 -11.17
CA ARG A 20 -0.04 -25.45 -12.01
C ARG A 20 -0.44 -25.96 -13.40
N LYS A 21 0.38 -26.83 -14.03
CA LYS A 21 0.06 -27.44 -15.33
C LYS A 21 -1.19 -28.29 -15.27
N ILE A 22 -1.41 -29.05 -14.19
CA ILE A 22 -2.63 -29.83 -13.98
C ILE A 22 -3.84 -28.90 -13.85
N LEU A 23 -3.76 -27.84 -13.05
CA LEU A 23 -4.85 -26.87 -12.93
C LEU A 23 -5.18 -26.19 -14.27
N TYR A 24 -4.14 -25.81 -15.04
CA TYR A 24 -4.32 -25.28 -16.39
C TYR A 24 -5.08 -26.25 -17.28
N PHE A 25 -4.68 -27.53 -17.28
CA PHE A 25 -5.34 -28.59 -18.02
C PHE A 25 -6.81 -28.75 -17.61
N LEU A 26 -7.09 -28.85 -16.32
CA LEU A 26 -8.46 -28.97 -15.80
C LEU A 26 -9.37 -27.81 -16.23
N VAL A 27 -8.85 -26.58 -16.24
CA VAL A 27 -9.60 -25.42 -16.72
C VAL A 27 -9.76 -25.45 -18.24
N SER A 28 -8.75 -25.87 -18.98
CA SER A 28 -8.78 -25.95 -20.45
C SER A 28 -9.81 -26.98 -20.95
N PHE A 29 -10.04 -28.05 -20.19
CA PHE A 29 -11.06 -29.08 -20.47
C PHE A 29 -12.42 -28.74 -19.87
N GLY A 30 -12.63 -27.55 -19.32
CA GLY A 30 -13.93 -27.13 -18.77
C GLY A 30 -14.31 -27.79 -17.44
N LEU A 31 -13.40 -28.56 -16.83
CA LEU A 31 -13.62 -29.22 -15.52
C LEU A 31 -13.61 -28.19 -14.36
N ILE A 32 -13.06 -27.00 -14.59
CA ILE A 32 -13.14 -25.86 -13.70
C ILE A 32 -13.83 -24.70 -14.44
N LYS A 33 -14.84 -24.09 -13.82
CA LYS A 33 -15.68 -23.03 -14.42
C LYS A 33 -14.84 -21.82 -14.84
N LYS A 34 -15.00 -21.36 -16.08
CA LYS A 34 -14.41 -20.10 -16.57
C LYS A 34 -15.04 -18.90 -15.88
N ASN A 35 -14.22 -17.92 -15.48
CA ASN A 35 -14.72 -16.62 -15.10
C ASN A 35 -15.11 -15.85 -16.37
N GLN A 36 -16.35 -15.34 -16.43
CA GLN A 36 -16.86 -14.60 -17.60
C GLN A 36 -16.74 -13.08 -17.44
N ILE A 37 -16.19 -12.60 -16.30
CA ILE A 37 -16.03 -11.18 -16.05
C ILE A 37 -14.86 -10.64 -16.88
N PRO A 38 -15.02 -9.47 -17.55
CA PRO A 38 -14.02 -8.90 -18.45
C PRO A 38 -12.64 -8.67 -17.82
N ILE A 39 -12.59 -8.22 -16.56
CA ILE A 39 -11.36 -7.88 -15.84
C ILE A 39 -11.31 -8.69 -14.54
N SER A 40 -10.23 -9.42 -14.31
CA SER A 40 -9.95 -10.05 -13.02
C SER A 40 -8.73 -9.44 -12.38
N PHE A 41 -8.93 -8.81 -11.22
CA PHE A 41 -7.86 -8.31 -10.38
C PHE A 41 -7.42 -9.42 -9.41
N ILE A 42 -6.14 -9.78 -9.47
CA ILE A 42 -5.54 -10.87 -8.70
C ILE A 42 -4.83 -10.30 -7.48
N CYS A 43 -5.17 -10.76 -6.29
CA CYS A 43 -4.48 -10.43 -5.04
C CYS A 43 -4.02 -11.68 -4.29
N GLU A 44 -3.04 -11.55 -3.39
CA GLU A 44 -2.46 -12.67 -2.61
C GLU A 44 -3.45 -13.24 -1.60
N LYS A 45 -3.98 -12.36 -0.75
CA LYS A 45 -4.89 -12.72 0.34
C LYS A 45 -5.97 -11.66 0.53
N LYS A 46 -7.14 -12.09 1.00
CA LYS A 46 -8.18 -11.19 1.47
C LYS A 46 -7.66 -10.36 2.66
N HIS A 47 -8.15 -9.13 2.76
CA HIS A 47 -7.87 -8.16 3.82
C HIS A 47 -6.43 -7.60 3.86
N TRP A 48 -5.59 -7.92 2.89
CA TRP A 48 -4.31 -7.21 2.69
C TRP A 48 -4.51 -5.90 1.90
N ALA A 49 -3.52 -5.00 1.95
CA ALA A 49 -3.59 -3.71 1.25
C ALA A 49 -3.93 -3.85 -0.24
N VAL A 50 -3.31 -4.82 -0.93
CA VAL A 50 -3.56 -5.13 -2.35
C VAL A 50 -5.01 -5.57 -2.60
N TYR A 51 -5.61 -6.33 -1.67
CA TYR A 51 -7.02 -6.71 -1.76
C TYR A 51 -7.95 -5.49 -1.68
N TRP A 52 -7.73 -4.61 -0.71
CA TRP A 52 -8.53 -3.40 -0.54
C TRP A 52 -8.37 -2.43 -1.71
N GLU A 53 -7.16 -2.35 -2.28
CA GLU A 53 -6.91 -1.58 -3.51
C GLU A 53 -7.77 -2.11 -4.67
N GLY A 54 -7.71 -3.42 -4.91
CA GLY A 54 -8.54 -4.06 -5.95
C GLY A 54 -10.03 -3.88 -5.70
N VAL A 55 -10.49 -3.98 -4.45
CA VAL A 55 -11.91 -3.79 -4.08
C VAL A 55 -12.36 -2.34 -4.33
N GLY A 56 -11.57 -1.35 -3.92
CA GLY A 56 -11.86 0.05 -4.15
C GLY A 56 -12.02 0.37 -5.63
N ILE A 57 -11.03 -0.01 -6.45
CA ILE A 57 -11.07 0.17 -7.91
C ILE A 57 -12.28 -0.56 -8.53
N SER A 58 -12.49 -1.85 -8.16
CA SER A 58 -13.57 -2.66 -8.71
C SER A 58 -14.95 -2.10 -8.40
N ASN A 59 -15.16 -1.63 -7.17
CA ASN A 59 -16.42 -1.03 -6.75
C ASN A 59 -16.75 0.22 -7.58
N GLU A 60 -15.79 1.13 -7.75
CA GLU A 60 -16.01 2.37 -8.49
C GLU A 60 -16.20 2.13 -10.00
N ILE A 61 -15.49 1.18 -10.60
CA ILE A 61 -15.72 0.79 -12.00
C ILE A 61 -17.11 0.17 -12.16
N ASN A 62 -17.49 -0.76 -11.29
CA ASN A 62 -18.74 -1.50 -11.41
C ASN A 62 -19.97 -0.63 -11.12
N LYS A 63 -19.86 0.45 -10.32
CA LYS A 63 -20.95 1.42 -10.14
C LYS A 63 -21.36 2.14 -11.43
N LYS A 64 -20.45 2.28 -12.39
CA LYS A 64 -20.65 3.04 -13.65
C LYS A 64 -21.22 2.19 -14.78
N VAL A 65 -21.48 0.91 -14.57
CA VAL A 65 -21.93 -0.05 -15.59
C VAL A 65 -23.13 -0.90 -15.11
N SER A 66 -23.95 -1.35 -16.04
CA SER A 66 -25.17 -2.12 -15.73
C SER A 66 -24.90 -3.56 -15.27
N LYS A 67 -23.75 -4.12 -15.65
CA LYS A 67 -23.30 -5.47 -15.25
C LYS A 67 -21.84 -5.37 -14.79
N PRO A 68 -21.47 -6.08 -13.71
CA PRO A 68 -20.09 -6.05 -13.24
C PRO A 68 -19.09 -6.45 -14.33
N VAL A 69 -18.10 -5.61 -14.56
CA VAL A 69 -17.00 -5.82 -15.53
C VAL A 69 -15.69 -6.18 -14.88
N MET A 70 -15.56 -5.97 -13.56
CA MET A 70 -14.35 -6.27 -12.80
C MET A 70 -14.66 -7.04 -11.53
N ASN A 71 -13.80 -8.01 -11.18
CA ASN A 71 -13.84 -8.70 -9.89
C ASN A 71 -12.46 -8.79 -9.26
N VAL A 72 -12.41 -9.00 -7.96
CA VAL A 72 -11.19 -9.25 -7.18
C VAL A 72 -11.16 -10.71 -6.74
N THR A 73 -10.04 -11.39 -6.99
CA THR A 73 -9.91 -12.82 -6.68
C THR A 73 -8.50 -13.22 -6.28
N HIS A 74 -8.38 -14.25 -5.45
CA HIS A 74 -7.14 -14.95 -5.13
C HIS A 74 -7.06 -16.33 -5.82
N LYS A 75 -8.10 -16.72 -6.60
CA LYS A 75 -8.19 -18.02 -7.27
C LYS A 75 -7.68 -17.94 -8.71
N VAL A 76 -6.38 -17.73 -8.88
CA VAL A 76 -5.74 -17.47 -10.18
C VAL A 76 -5.99 -18.60 -11.20
N HIS A 77 -5.97 -19.85 -10.74
CA HIS A 77 -6.15 -21.04 -11.58
C HIS A 77 -7.48 -21.09 -12.35
N SER A 78 -8.52 -20.42 -11.86
CA SER A 78 -9.85 -20.37 -12.49
C SER A 78 -10.08 -19.17 -13.39
N VAL A 79 -9.12 -18.24 -13.46
CA VAL A 79 -9.28 -16.98 -14.21
C VAL A 79 -9.08 -17.21 -15.70
N ARG A 80 -10.00 -16.67 -16.51
CA ARG A 80 -9.98 -16.68 -17.99
C ARG A 80 -10.53 -15.36 -18.54
N SER A 81 -10.34 -14.28 -17.80
CA SER A 81 -10.77 -12.95 -18.21
C SER A 81 -9.95 -12.44 -19.38
N PRO A 82 -10.53 -11.68 -20.31
CA PRO A 82 -9.78 -10.98 -21.37
C PRO A 82 -8.67 -10.09 -20.83
N ILE A 83 -8.86 -9.49 -19.66
CA ILE A 83 -7.81 -8.75 -18.93
C ILE A 83 -7.56 -9.44 -17.59
N ILE A 84 -6.32 -9.79 -17.34
CA ILE A 84 -5.83 -10.30 -16.05
C ILE A 84 -4.90 -9.25 -15.45
N HIS A 85 -5.34 -8.66 -14.35
CA HIS A 85 -4.59 -7.63 -13.64
C HIS A 85 -4.01 -8.21 -12.35
N PHE A 86 -2.72 -8.40 -12.30
CA PHE A 86 -2.01 -8.79 -11.08
C PHE A 86 -1.77 -7.56 -10.22
N GLY A 87 -2.38 -7.53 -9.05
CA GLY A 87 -2.21 -6.47 -8.06
C GLY A 87 -0.81 -6.41 -7.46
N SER A 88 0.10 -7.35 -7.83
CA SER A 88 1.49 -7.36 -7.39
C SER A 88 2.36 -8.11 -8.39
N GLN A 89 3.62 -7.62 -8.60
CA GLN A 89 4.61 -8.27 -9.44
C GLN A 89 4.96 -9.69 -8.95
N TYR A 90 4.90 -9.94 -7.64
CA TYR A 90 5.19 -11.25 -7.05
C TYR A 90 4.12 -12.29 -7.45
N MET A 91 2.85 -11.89 -7.49
CA MET A 91 1.78 -12.77 -7.96
C MET A 91 1.90 -13.10 -9.43
N TRP A 92 2.28 -12.10 -10.26
CA TRP A 92 2.51 -12.33 -11.69
C TRP A 92 3.66 -13.32 -11.91
N GLU A 93 4.79 -13.16 -11.26
CA GLU A 93 5.93 -14.08 -11.37
C GLU A 93 5.52 -15.53 -11.07
N ILE A 94 4.75 -15.72 -9.99
CA ILE A 94 4.28 -17.04 -9.61
C ILE A 94 3.36 -17.67 -10.65
N TRP A 95 2.52 -16.89 -11.32
CA TRP A 95 1.41 -17.40 -12.12
C TRP A 95 1.51 -17.15 -13.62
N ARG A 96 2.54 -16.43 -14.11
CA ARG A 96 2.67 -16.02 -15.51
C ARG A 96 2.58 -17.16 -16.52
N GLU A 97 3.07 -18.36 -16.18
CA GLU A 97 3.13 -19.49 -17.11
C GLU A 97 1.75 -20.12 -17.39
N ILE A 98 0.74 -19.84 -16.59
CA ILE A 98 -0.61 -20.36 -16.77
C ILE A 98 -1.61 -19.32 -17.28
N ILE A 99 -1.14 -18.12 -17.62
CA ILE A 99 -1.99 -17.09 -18.20
C ILE A 99 -2.41 -17.51 -19.61
N PRO A 100 -3.73 -17.42 -19.95
CA PRO A 100 -4.18 -17.70 -21.31
C PRO A 100 -3.49 -16.77 -22.33
N LYS A 101 -3.10 -17.31 -23.47
CA LYS A 101 -2.37 -16.56 -24.52
C LYS A 101 -3.20 -15.41 -25.11
N ASP A 102 -4.50 -15.49 -25.04
CA ASP A 102 -5.45 -14.49 -25.55
C ASP A 102 -5.83 -13.43 -24.49
N SER A 103 -5.35 -13.57 -23.25
CA SER A 103 -5.55 -12.58 -22.21
C SER A 103 -4.50 -11.48 -22.27
N LYS A 104 -4.94 -10.24 -22.05
CA LYS A 104 -4.07 -9.09 -21.80
C LYS A 104 -3.64 -9.07 -20.34
N VAL A 105 -2.39 -8.69 -20.09
CA VAL A 105 -1.77 -8.76 -18.76
C VAL A 105 -1.40 -7.37 -18.27
N VAL A 106 -1.93 -7.02 -17.10
CA VAL A 106 -1.57 -5.83 -16.35
C VAL A 106 -0.89 -6.27 -15.04
N VAL A 107 0.18 -5.58 -14.65
CA VAL A 107 0.90 -5.89 -13.40
C VAL A 107 1.20 -4.60 -12.65
N ASN A 108 0.83 -4.55 -11.37
CA ASN A 108 1.30 -3.50 -10.48
C ASN A 108 2.70 -3.84 -9.98
N PHE A 109 3.64 -2.91 -10.18
CA PHE A 109 4.97 -2.98 -9.59
C PHE A 109 5.03 -2.02 -8.40
N PHE A 110 5.15 -2.59 -7.19
CA PHE A 110 5.12 -1.79 -5.98
C PHE A 110 6.48 -1.22 -5.61
N HIS A 111 7.44 -2.08 -5.34
CA HIS A 111 8.77 -1.71 -4.86
C HIS A 111 9.75 -2.87 -5.00
N GLY A 112 10.98 -2.60 -4.65
CA GLY A 112 12.09 -3.54 -4.65
C GLY A 112 13.21 -3.10 -5.58
N LYS A 113 14.42 -3.40 -5.19
CA LYS A 113 15.65 -3.15 -5.94
C LYS A 113 16.66 -4.26 -5.65
N PRO A 114 17.61 -4.50 -6.56
CA PRO A 114 18.58 -5.59 -6.37
C PRO A 114 19.34 -5.53 -5.04
N GLU A 115 19.57 -4.33 -4.52
CA GLU A 115 20.29 -4.08 -3.26
C GLU A 115 19.50 -4.51 -2.00
N ASP A 116 18.20 -4.78 -2.13
CA ASP A 116 17.35 -5.21 -1.01
C ASP A 116 17.59 -6.68 -0.59
N GLY A 117 18.48 -7.38 -1.29
CA GLY A 117 18.94 -8.73 -0.97
C GLY A 117 18.84 -9.72 -2.13
N PRO A 118 19.46 -10.90 -2.00
CA PRO A 118 19.60 -11.86 -3.10
C PRO A 118 18.28 -12.35 -3.69
N GLU A 119 17.26 -12.55 -2.85
CA GLU A 119 15.92 -12.99 -3.30
C GLU A 119 15.23 -11.90 -4.11
N VAL A 120 15.35 -10.63 -3.67
CA VAL A 120 14.78 -9.49 -4.38
C VAL A 120 15.54 -9.24 -5.68
N SER A 121 16.88 -9.31 -5.67
CA SER A 121 17.71 -9.21 -6.89
C SER A 121 17.26 -10.21 -7.95
N LYS A 122 17.17 -11.49 -7.58
CA LYS A 122 16.70 -12.55 -8.49
C LYS A 122 15.28 -12.28 -9.01
N HIS A 123 14.38 -11.83 -8.16
CA HIS A 123 13.03 -11.46 -8.56
C HIS A 123 13.02 -10.32 -9.60
N ILE A 124 13.81 -9.27 -9.37
CA ILE A 124 13.93 -8.14 -10.30
C ILE A 124 14.53 -8.56 -11.64
N GLU A 125 15.59 -9.35 -11.62
CA GLU A 125 16.20 -9.91 -12.85
C GLU A 125 15.17 -10.73 -13.65
N ASP A 126 14.40 -11.57 -12.99
CA ASP A 126 13.35 -12.37 -13.62
C ASP A 126 12.20 -11.51 -14.15
N PHE A 127 11.79 -10.48 -13.41
CA PHE A 127 10.80 -9.51 -13.86
C PHE A 127 11.26 -8.77 -15.12
N ILE A 128 12.49 -8.24 -15.12
CA ILE A 128 13.08 -7.54 -16.27
C ILE A 128 13.17 -8.47 -17.47
N LYS A 129 13.67 -9.70 -17.30
CA LYS A 129 13.80 -10.69 -18.36
C LYS A 129 12.46 -11.01 -19.04
N ASN A 130 11.39 -11.07 -18.29
CA ASN A 130 10.08 -11.54 -18.76
C ASN A 130 9.04 -10.41 -18.96
N HIS A 131 9.40 -9.13 -18.81
CA HIS A 131 8.47 -7.99 -18.93
C HIS A 131 7.70 -7.94 -20.26
N ARG A 132 8.23 -8.59 -21.31
CA ARG A 132 7.56 -8.67 -22.63
C ARG A 132 6.24 -9.41 -22.58
N MET A 133 6.01 -10.27 -21.56
CA MET A 133 4.74 -10.95 -21.31
C MET A 133 3.68 -10.05 -20.66
N ILE A 134 4.03 -8.81 -20.33
CA ILE A 134 3.14 -7.83 -19.70
C ILE A 134 2.76 -6.77 -20.73
N ASP A 135 1.47 -6.47 -20.88
CA ASP A 135 0.99 -5.41 -21.76
C ASP A 135 1.18 -4.04 -21.12
N ILE A 136 0.80 -3.87 -19.84
CA ILE A 136 0.98 -2.64 -19.06
C ILE A 136 1.50 -2.95 -17.66
N ILE A 137 2.50 -2.18 -17.23
CA ILE A 137 3.00 -2.16 -15.86
C ILE A 137 2.53 -0.86 -15.20
N VAL A 138 1.82 -0.99 -14.09
CA VAL A 138 1.36 0.16 -13.31
C VAL A 138 2.32 0.36 -12.14
N VAL A 139 2.77 1.59 -11.96
CA VAL A 139 3.58 2.04 -10.82
C VAL A 139 2.84 3.13 -10.05
N SER A 140 3.06 3.18 -8.74
CA SER A 140 2.36 4.16 -7.89
C SER A 140 3.15 5.44 -7.62
N ASN A 141 4.40 5.55 -8.10
CA ASN A 141 5.27 6.68 -7.78
C ASN A 141 6.37 6.86 -8.83
N SER A 142 6.98 8.05 -8.84
CA SER A 142 8.05 8.42 -9.77
C SER A 142 9.36 7.66 -9.53
N ILE A 143 9.68 7.29 -8.28
CA ILE A 143 10.88 6.50 -7.96
C ILE A 143 10.82 5.15 -8.69
N SER A 144 9.70 4.42 -8.53
CA SER A 144 9.51 3.13 -9.19
C SER A 144 9.46 3.25 -10.71
N GLN A 145 8.83 4.31 -11.23
CA GLN A 145 8.79 4.58 -12.67
C GLN A 145 10.20 4.78 -13.26
N ASN A 146 10.97 5.71 -12.69
CA ASN A 146 12.33 6.01 -13.13
C ASN A 146 13.26 4.79 -13.00
N ARG A 147 13.09 4.02 -11.93
CA ARG A 147 13.83 2.78 -11.69
C ARG A 147 13.57 1.74 -12.79
N LEU A 148 12.32 1.49 -13.15
CA LEU A 148 11.97 0.56 -14.22
C LEU A 148 12.51 1.02 -15.60
N ILE A 149 12.43 2.32 -15.89
CA ILE A 149 13.01 2.91 -17.10
C ILE A 149 14.53 2.68 -17.12
N SER A 150 15.23 2.94 -16.02
CA SER A 150 16.68 2.74 -15.91
C SER A 150 17.09 1.27 -16.06
N TRP A 151 16.19 0.33 -15.76
CA TRP A 151 16.40 -1.10 -15.99
C TRP A 151 16.02 -1.57 -17.40
N GLY A 152 15.67 -0.65 -18.31
CA GLY A 152 15.37 -0.94 -19.71
C GLY A 152 13.93 -1.37 -19.98
N ILE A 153 13.01 -1.16 -19.07
CA ILE A 153 11.57 -1.33 -19.35
C ILE A 153 11.10 -0.16 -20.23
N PRO A 154 10.48 -0.43 -21.39
CA PRO A 154 9.98 0.61 -22.29
C PRO A 154 8.96 1.52 -21.58
N GLU A 155 9.13 2.84 -21.73
CA GLU A 155 8.28 3.83 -21.08
C GLU A 155 6.81 3.73 -21.52
N ASP A 156 6.58 3.35 -22.77
CA ASP A 156 5.24 3.12 -23.31
C ASP A 156 4.51 1.94 -22.66
N LYS A 157 5.18 1.06 -21.93
CA LYS A 157 4.55 0.02 -21.07
C LYS A 157 4.21 0.50 -19.67
N LEU A 158 4.74 1.64 -19.24
CA LEU A 158 4.57 2.15 -17.90
C LEU A 158 3.38 3.12 -17.81
N VAL A 159 2.60 2.97 -16.76
CA VAL A 159 1.54 3.92 -16.40
C VAL A 159 1.68 4.25 -14.92
N LYS A 160 1.85 5.53 -14.59
CA LYS A 160 1.85 5.97 -13.20
C LYS A 160 0.42 6.28 -12.76
N ILE A 161 -0.08 5.53 -11.77
CA ILE A 161 -1.36 5.76 -11.10
C ILE A 161 -1.12 5.55 -9.61
N TYR A 162 -1.47 6.54 -8.79
CA TYR A 162 -1.38 6.43 -7.34
C TYR A 162 -2.31 5.33 -6.82
N ILE A 163 -2.01 4.76 -5.66
CA ILE A 163 -2.99 3.92 -4.97
C ILE A 163 -4.12 4.80 -4.44
N GLY A 164 -5.30 4.21 -4.25
CA GLY A 164 -6.49 4.94 -3.86
C GLY A 164 -6.74 4.94 -2.34
N VAL A 165 -7.60 5.85 -1.91
CA VAL A 165 -8.20 5.86 -0.58
C VAL A 165 -9.72 6.05 -0.71
N ASP A 166 -10.49 5.53 0.24
CA ASP A 166 -11.92 5.82 0.37
C ASP A 166 -12.09 7.06 1.24
N SER A 167 -12.22 8.22 0.63
CA SER A 167 -12.37 9.52 1.31
C SER A 167 -13.70 9.66 2.07
N LYS A 168 -14.65 8.73 1.88
CA LYS A 168 -15.90 8.68 2.67
C LYS A 168 -15.71 7.96 4.00
N ILE A 169 -14.73 7.04 4.07
CA ILE A 169 -14.32 6.35 5.28
C ILE A 169 -13.27 7.19 6.02
N PHE A 170 -12.18 7.53 5.34
CA PHE A 170 -11.13 8.42 5.85
C PHE A 170 -11.46 9.84 5.43
N LYS A 171 -12.10 10.57 6.29
CA LYS A 171 -12.57 11.94 6.02
C LYS A 171 -11.98 12.95 6.99
N LEU A 172 -11.97 14.19 6.57
CA LEU A 172 -11.64 15.33 7.42
C LEU A 172 -12.44 15.26 8.73
N HIS A 173 -11.80 15.52 9.85
CA HIS A 173 -12.43 15.48 11.17
C HIS A 173 -12.32 16.83 11.89
N GLU A 174 -13.34 17.12 12.68
CA GLU A 174 -13.36 18.31 13.51
C GLU A 174 -12.57 18.11 14.81
N ARG A 175 -12.17 19.21 15.45
CA ARG A 175 -11.47 19.20 16.73
C ARG A 175 -12.18 18.37 17.81
N GLN A 176 -13.51 18.37 17.82
CA GLN A 176 -14.28 17.58 18.80
C GLN A 176 -14.13 16.07 18.57
N GLU A 177 -14.05 15.61 17.32
CA GLU A 177 -13.82 14.20 16.98
C GLU A 177 -12.42 13.76 17.44
N LYS A 178 -11.42 14.61 17.26
CA LYS A 178 -10.05 14.39 17.79
C LYS A 178 -10.05 14.23 19.32
N LEU A 179 -10.70 15.11 20.04
CA LEU A 179 -10.77 15.03 21.51
C LEU A 179 -11.51 13.77 21.99
N LYS A 180 -12.60 13.37 21.32
CA LYS A 180 -13.30 12.11 21.61
C LYS A 180 -12.42 10.89 21.34
N ALA A 181 -11.73 10.85 20.21
CA ALA A 181 -10.81 9.77 19.85
C ALA A 181 -9.70 9.63 20.89
N ARG A 182 -9.07 10.75 21.30
CA ARG A 182 -8.02 10.77 22.34
C ARG A 182 -8.53 10.25 23.67
N SER A 183 -9.67 10.75 24.12
CA SER A 183 -10.30 10.29 25.38
C SER A 183 -10.58 8.79 25.35
N TYR A 184 -11.13 8.28 24.23
CA TYR A 184 -11.42 6.86 24.06
C TYR A 184 -10.15 5.99 24.07
N LEU A 185 -9.08 6.47 23.42
CA LEU A 185 -7.81 5.75 23.31
C LEU A 185 -6.89 5.99 24.53
N GLY A 186 -7.27 6.84 25.47
CA GLY A 186 -6.55 7.11 26.72
C GLY A 186 -5.32 8.02 26.55
N PHE A 187 -5.42 9.02 25.67
CA PHE A 187 -4.46 10.12 25.54
C PHE A 187 -5.00 11.39 26.19
N ASN A 188 -4.09 12.21 26.75
CA ASN A 188 -4.44 13.52 27.26
C ASN A 188 -4.45 14.56 26.13
N SER A 189 -5.12 15.70 26.38
CA SER A 189 -5.25 16.77 25.39
C SER A 189 -3.94 17.54 25.11
N ASP A 190 -3.00 17.51 26.05
CA ASP A 190 -1.71 18.19 25.99
C ASP A 190 -0.57 17.36 25.41
N GLU A 191 -0.83 16.08 25.12
CA GLU A 191 0.17 15.20 24.50
C GLU A 191 0.24 15.44 22.98
N TYR A 192 1.48 15.45 22.44
CA TYR A 192 1.67 15.40 21.00
C TYR A 192 1.72 13.95 20.54
N VAL A 193 0.65 13.50 19.88
CA VAL A 193 0.45 12.08 19.54
C VAL A 193 0.93 11.80 18.12
N ILE A 194 1.97 10.97 17.99
CA ILE A 194 2.51 10.52 16.70
C ILE A 194 2.05 9.10 16.40
N GLY A 195 1.50 8.90 15.20
CA GLY A 195 1.03 7.60 14.71
C GLY A 195 2.03 6.85 13.83
N SER A 196 2.05 5.52 13.98
CA SER A 196 2.71 4.60 13.04
C SER A 196 1.90 3.31 12.93
N PHE A 197 1.22 3.11 11.79
CA PHE A 197 0.23 2.05 11.59
C PHE A 197 0.70 1.04 10.54
N GLN A 198 1.81 0.38 10.81
CA GLN A 198 2.41 -0.60 9.91
C GLN A 198 2.94 -1.82 10.65
N LYS A 199 3.13 -2.91 9.92
CA LYS A 199 3.85 -4.07 10.43
C LYS A 199 5.35 -3.88 10.19
N ASP A 200 6.10 -3.55 11.23
CA ASP A 200 7.53 -3.26 11.17
C ASP A 200 8.44 -4.27 11.90
N GLY A 201 7.87 -5.34 12.44
CA GLY A 201 8.60 -6.48 12.94
C GLY A 201 8.66 -7.64 11.94
N ILE A 202 9.72 -8.46 12.03
CA ILE A 202 9.89 -9.67 11.22
C ILE A 202 8.92 -10.76 11.71
N GLY A 203 8.37 -11.54 10.76
CA GLY A 203 7.45 -12.65 11.07
C GLY A 203 6.03 -12.19 11.42
N TRP A 204 5.23 -13.10 11.97
CA TRP A 204 3.84 -12.90 12.39
C TRP A 204 3.63 -13.07 13.90
N GLY A 205 4.71 -13.18 14.66
CA GLY A 205 4.71 -13.25 16.13
C GLY A 205 4.82 -11.86 16.76
N SER A 206 5.56 -11.78 17.87
CA SER A 206 5.77 -10.53 18.62
C SER A 206 6.42 -9.42 17.81
N GLY A 207 7.25 -9.74 16.79
CA GLY A 207 7.99 -8.76 16.01
C GLY A 207 9.13 -8.11 16.78
N SER A 208 9.81 -8.86 17.64
CA SER A 208 10.97 -8.39 18.42
C SER A 208 12.19 -8.05 17.58
N GLN A 209 12.28 -8.57 16.35
CA GLN A 209 13.32 -8.18 15.40
C GLN A 209 12.77 -7.13 14.43
N PRO A 210 13.49 -6.01 14.20
CA PRO A 210 13.03 -4.95 13.34
C PRO A 210 13.08 -5.37 11.86
N LYS A 211 12.05 -5.03 11.13
CA LYS A 211 12.05 -5.09 9.67
C LYS A 211 12.65 -3.80 9.12
N LEU A 212 13.98 -3.78 8.92
CA LEU A 212 14.74 -2.57 8.58
C LEU A 212 14.23 -1.83 7.34
N ILE A 213 13.69 -2.53 6.35
CA ILE A 213 13.07 -1.92 5.18
C ILE A 213 11.88 -1.02 5.55
N LYS A 214 11.22 -1.29 6.70
CA LYS A 214 10.11 -0.47 7.24
C LYS A 214 10.59 0.61 8.21
N GLY A 215 11.90 0.70 8.46
CA GLY A 215 12.50 1.76 9.25
C GLY A 215 12.10 1.79 10.72
N ALA A 216 11.87 0.63 11.32
CA ALA A 216 11.53 0.52 12.75
C ALA A 216 12.60 1.16 13.64
N ASP A 217 13.86 0.97 13.29
CA ASP A 217 15.03 1.56 13.95
C ASP A 217 15.08 3.10 13.79
N ILE A 218 14.75 3.62 12.60
CA ILE A 218 14.66 5.07 12.34
C ILE A 218 13.51 5.65 13.18
N PHE A 219 12.34 4.98 13.21
CA PHE A 219 11.20 5.43 13.99
C PHE A 219 11.56 5.55 15.49
N ALA A 220 12.12 4.49 16.08
CA ALA A 220 12.51 4.48 17.48
C ALA A 220 13.47 5.63 17.81
N LYS A 221 14.54 5.79 17.00
CA LYS A 221 15.52 6.85 17.19
C LYS A 221 14.89 8.25 17.04
N THR A 222 14.05 8.45 16.04
CA THR A 222 13.36 9.73 15.82
C THR A 222 12.50 10.11 17.03
N ILE A 223 11.71 9.18 17.56
CA ILE A 223 10.86 9.45 18.72
C ILE A 223 11.69 9.71 19.99
N GLN A 224 12.78 8.96 20.19
CA GLN A 224 13.70 9.17 21.33
C GLN A 224 14.36 10.56 21.27
N GLU A 225 14.81 11.00 20.10
CA GLU A 225 15.37 12.34 19.92
C GLU A 225 14.30 13.44 20.11
N LEU A 226 13.11 13.25 19.53
CA LEU A 226 12.00 14.19 19.64
C LEU A 226 11.52 14.39 21.09
N ALA A 227 11.54 13.35 21.91
CA ALA A 227 11.13 13.39 23.31
C ALA A 227 12.00 14.32 24.18
N LYS A 228 13.18 14.72 23.69
CA LYS A 228 14.02 15.71 24.35
C LYS A 228 13.49 17.14 24.23
N PHE A 229 12.61 17.39 23.26
CA PHE A 229 12.10 18.72 22.92
C PHE A 229 10.62 18.92 23.28
N ILE A 230 9.81 17.85 23.20
CA ILE A 230 8.35 17.94 23.42
C ILE A 230 7.83 16.72 24.19
N ASN A 231 6.65 16.88 24.82
CA ASN A 231 5.90 15.80 25.45
C ASN A 231 5.21 14.93 24.37
N VAL A 232 5.98 13.98 23.79
CA VAL A 232 5.49 13.09 22.75
C VAL A 232 4.90 11.81 23.32
N SER A 233 3.79 11.37 22.73
CA SER A 233 3.21 10.04 22.94
C SER A 233 3.05 9.33 21.60
N VAL A 234 3.10 8.00 21.59
CA VAL A 234 3.06 7.20 20.37
C VAL A 234 1.80 6.36 20.32
N LEU A 235 1.11 6.39 19.17
CA LEU A 235 0.01 5.50 18.87
C LEU A 235 0.42 4.50 17.79
N LEU A 236 0.40 3.22 18.15
CA LEU A 236 0.75 2.10 17.28
C LEU A 236 -0.50 1.28 16.96
N THR A 237 -0.63 0.85 15.70
CA THR A 237 -1.57 -0.20 15.32
C THR A 237 -0.86 -1.32 14.55
N GLY A 238 -1.55 -2.46 14.43
CA GLY A 238 -1.10 -3.60 13.64
C GLY A 238 -0.26 -4.61 14.40
N PRO A 239 0.00 -5.77 13.78
CA PRO A 239 0.72 -6.87 14.41
C PRO A 239 2.24 -6.67 14.39
N SER A 240 2.94 -7.47 15.19
CA SER A 240 4.41 -7.60 15.16
C SER A 240 5.15 -6.27 15.42
N ARG A 241 4.80 -5.57 16.50
CA ARG A 241 5.37 -4.27 16.89
C ARG A 241 6.37 -4.38 18.06
N GLY A 242 6.78 -5.59 18.44
CA GLY A 242 7.56 -5.85 19.65
C GLY A 242 8.90 -5.11 19.73
N TYR A 243 9.58 -4.90 18.60
CA TYR A 243 10.82 -4.10 18.59
C TYR A 243 10.54 -2.65 19.01
N ILE A 244 9.59 -1.98 18.35
CA ILE A 244 9.25 -0.58 18.67
C ILE A 244 8.75 -0.44 20.11
N ILE A 245 7.89 -1.36 20.56
CA ILE A 245 7.38 -1.37 21.93
C ILE A 245 8.54 -1.41 22.92
N SER A 246 9.50 -2.34 22.73
CA SER A 246 10.66 -2.46 23.60
C SER A 246 11.53 -1.19 23.60
N GLU A 247 11.75 -0.57 22.44
CA GLU A 247 12.53 0.68 22.34
C GLU A 247 11.84 1.85 23.07
N LEU A 248 10.51 1.96 22.97
CA LEU A 248 9.75 3.00 23.66
C LEU A 248 9.71 2.77 25.18
N GLU A 249 9.55 1.52 25.64
CA GLU A 249 9.60 1.14 27.06
C GLU A 249 10.98 1.47 27.66
N ASN A 250 12.06 1.08 26.98
CA ASN A 250 13.44 1.35 27.44
C ASN A 250 13.75 2.85 27.52
N ALA A 251 13.13 3.65 26.67
CA ALA A 251 13.27 5.11 26.67
C ALA A 251 12.29 5.83 27.61
N GLY A 252 11.38 5.12 28.28
CA GLY A 252 10.34 5.70 29.14
C GLY A 252 9.31 6.57 28.38
N ILE A 253 9.13 6.32 27.09
CA ILE A 253 8.21 7.08 26.25
C ILE A 253 6.82 6.46 26.30
N LYS A 254 5.81 7.28 26.54
CA LYS A 254 4.42 6.87 26.60
C LYS A 254 3.93 6.39 25.23
N PHE A 255 3.27 5.25 25.20
CA PHE A 255 2.65 4.74 23.99
C PHE A 255 1.37 3.95 24.26
N LYS A 256 0.57 3.75 23.21
CA LYS A 256 -0.55 2.82 23.16
C LYS A 256 -0.42 1.97 21.90
N HIS A 257 -0.77 0.68 22.02
CA HIS A 257 -0.76 -0.27 20.91
C HIS A 257 -2.10 -1.01 20.82
N PHE A 258 -2.67 -1.04 19.62
CA PHE A 258 -3.95 -1.69 19.34
C PHE A 258 -3.84 -2.64 18.15
N ASN A 259 -4.42 -3.82 18.28
CA ASN A 259 -4.70 -4.68 17.14
C ASN A 259 -6.10 -4.34 16.64
N VAL A 260 -6.20 -3.81 15.42
CA VAL A 260 -7.45 -3.37 14.82
C VAL A 260 -7.95 -4.47 13.90
N ASP A 261 -9.02 -5.16 14.29
CA ASP A 261 -9.58 -6.30 13.55
C ASP A 261 -10.38 -5.85 12.33
N ASN A 262 -11.07 -4.73 12.43
CA ASN A 262 -11.87 -4.19 11.35
C ASN A 262 -11.22 -2.92 10.77
N TYR A 263 -10.84 -2.97 9.51
CA TYR A 263 -10.24 -1.85 8.79
C TYR A 263 -11.09 -0.56 8.81
N LEU A 264 -12.41 -0.72 8.88
CA LEU A 264 -13.34 0.44 8.95
C LEU A 264 -13.27 1.21 10.27
N ASP A 265 -12.60 0.66 11.29
CA ASP A 265 -12.39 1.35 12.56
C ASP A 265 -11.10 2.21 12.57
N MET A 266 -10.27 2.09 11.53
CA MET A 266 -9.00 2.82 11.42
C MET A 266 -9.14 4.36 11.49
N PRO A 267 -10.20 5.01 10.99
CA PRO A 267 -10.36 6.46 11.12
C PRO A 267 -10.28 6.96 12.55
N LEU A 268 -10.81 6.21 13.53
CA LEU A 268 -10.72 6.56 14.94
C LEU A 268 -9.27 6.77 15.40
N TYR A 269 -8.35 5.93 14.93
CA TYR A 269 -6.93 6.01 15.31
C TYR A 269 -6.23 7.19 14.63
N TYR A 270 -6.57 7.48 13.37
CA TYR A 270 -6.05 8.68 12.68
C TYR A 270 -6.56 9.96 13.35
N HIS A 271 -7.84 10.03 13.73
CA HIS A 271 -8.40 11.21 14.38
C HIS A 271 -7.70 11.57 15.71
N ALA A 272 -7.07 10.63 16.40
CA ALA A 272 -6.33 10.91 17.63
C ALA A 272 -4.96 11.56 17.41
N LEU A 273 -4.43 11.56 16.20
CA LEU A 273 -3.06 11.97 15.89
C LEU A 273 -2.89 13.48 15.78
N ASP A 274 -1.70 13.96 16.08
CA ASP A 274 -1.17 15.26 15.63
C ASP A 274 -0.32 15.11 14.37
N LEU A 275 0.32 13.94 14.18
CA LEU A 275 1.19 13.67 13.05
C LEU A 275 1.26 12.16 12.78
N TYR A 276 1.32 11.80 11.53
CA TYR A 276 1.62 10.44 11.08
C TYR A 276 3.05 10.38 10.56
N LEU A 277 3.88 9.47 11.09
CA LEU A 277 5.30 9.37 10.75
C LEU A 277 5.59 8.12 9.92
N ILE A 278 6.19 8.32 8.74
CA ILE A 278 6.64 7.27 7.84
C ILE A 278 8.17 7.25 7.83
N THR A 279 8.77 6.13 8.23
CA THR A 279 10.22 5.97 8.35
C THR A 279 10.80 4.87 7.48
N SER A 280 10.02 4.33 6.56
CA SER A 280 10.44 3.25 5.68
C SER A 280 11.64 3.63 4.81
N ARG A 281 12.47 2.64 4.47
CA ARG A 281 13.57 2.78 3.50
C ARG A 281 13.15 2.45 2.08
N GLU A 282 12.09 1.67 1.93
CA GLU A 282 11.52 1.33 0.62
C GLU A 282 10.00 1.13 0.74
N GLU A 283 9.26 1.78 -0.15
CA GLU A 283 7.80 1.70 -0.27
C GLU A 283 7.37 1.94 -1.72
N GLY A 284 6.30 1.30 -2.14
CA GLY A 284 5.61 1.67 -3.38
C GLY A 284 4.66 2.83 -3.14
N GLY A 285 3.65 2.59 -2.31
CA GLY A 285 2.69 3.59 -1.86
C GLY A 285 2.24 3.22 -0.45
N PRO A 286 2.79 3.87 0.59
CA PRO A 286 2.34 3.59 1.95
C PRO A 286 0.88 4.05 2.10
N LYS A 287 -0.03 3.09 2.28
CA LYS A 287 -1.47 3.39 2.37
C LYS A 287 -1.78 4.34 3.53
N GLY A 288 -1.03 4.22 4.62
CA GLY A 288 -1.14 5.12 5.76
C GLY A 288 -0.87 6.60 5.43
N LEU A 289 -0.11 6.91 4.38
CA LEU A 289 0.02 8.27 3.85
C LEU A 289 -1.35 8.84 3.45
N LEU A 290 -2.07 8.10 2.61
CA LEU A 290 -3.34 8.54 2.03
C LEU A 290 -4.45 8.61 3.08
N GLU A 291 -4.48 7.63 3.98
CA GLU A 291 -5.41 7.55 5.11
C GLU A 291 -5.20 8.71 6.09
N ALA A 292 -3.94 9.05 6.40
CA ALA A 292 -3.59 10.19 7.26
C ALA A 292 -4.03 11.51 6.62
N ILE A 293 -3.63 11.78 5.36
CA ILE A 293 -4.01 12.99 4.63
C ILE A 293 -5.53 13.12 4.55
N SER A 294 -6.24 12.04 4.19
CA SER A 294 -7.72 12.05 4.09
C SER A 294 -8.39 12.28 5.45
N SER A 295 -7.71 11.97 6.54
CA SER A 295 -8.15 12.23 7.91
C SER A 295 -7.61 13.56 8.48
N SER A 296 -7.14 14.50 7.66
CA SER A 296 -6.56 15.79 8.08
C SER A 296 -5.35 15.66 9.02
N VAL A 297 -4.59 14.59 8.93
CA VAL A 297 -3.40 14.37 9.75
C VAL A 297 -2.16 14.72 8.96
N PRO A 298 -1.34 15.68 9.40
CA PRO A 298 -0.04 15.98 8.80
C PRO A 298 0.87 14.76 8.74
N VAL A 299 1.69 14.67 7.69
CA VAL A 299 2.60 13.55 7.47
C VAL A 299 4.03 14.05 7.32
N VAL A 300 4.94 13.46 8.08
CA VAL A 300 6.38 13.55 7.85
C VAL A 300 6.89 12.19 7.41
N SER A 301 7.71 12.17 6.36
CA SER A 301 8.18 10.93 5.74
C SER A 301 9.65 10.97 5.36
N THR A 302 10.30 9.83 5.45
CA THR A 302 11.54 9.55 4.68
C THR A 302 11.26 9.60 3.17
N PRO A 303 12.29 9.75 2.30
CA PRO A 303 12.10 9.92 0.85
C PRO A 303 11.74 8.60 0.15
N VAL A 304 10.49 8.14 0.31
CA VAL A 304 10.02 6.86 -0.20
C VAL A 304 8.71 6.93 -0.96
N GLY A 305 8.59 6.09 -1.97
CA GLY A 305 7.35 5.81 -2.70
C GLY A 305 6.59 7.07 -3.10
N MET A 306 5.27 7.05 -2.88
CA MET A 306 4.38 8.18 -3.19
C MET A 306 4.62 9.43 -2.33
N CYS A 307 5.34 9.31 -1.21
CA CYS A 307 5.61 10.45 -0.34
C CYS A 307 6.38 11.55 -1.08
N VAL A 308 7.35 11.18 -1.93
CA VAL A 308 8.14 12.15 -2.72
C VAL A 308 7.32 12.87 -3.80
N ASP A 309 6.26 12.24 -4.28
CA ASP A 309 5.41 12.81 -5.32
C ASP A 309 4.30 13.71 -4.74
N LEU A 310 3.79 13.36 -3.56
CA LEU A 310 2.55 13.95 -3.03
C LEU A 310 2.77 14.96 -1.91
N LEU A 311 3.68 14.70 -0.97
CA LEU A 311 3.85 15.55 0.21
C LEU A 311 4.38 16.97 -0.09
N PRO A 312 5.23 17.20 -1.12
CA PRO A 312 5.65 18.55 -1.47
C PRO A 312 4.52 19.51 -1.86
N GLU A 313 3.36 18.95 -2.26
CA GLU A 313 2.18 19.73 -2.65
C GLU A 313 1.22 20.02 -1.47
N VAL A 314 1.54 19.53 -0.26
CA VAL A 314 0.65 19.59 0.91
C VAL A 314 1.34 20.38 2.03
N GLU A 315 0.74 21.47 2.44
CA GLU A 315 1.25 22.26 3.57
C GLU A 315 1.22 21.45 4.88
N ASN A 316 2.19 21.71 5.75
CA ASN A 316 2.42 21.00 7.02
C ASN A 316 2.75 19.50 6.86
N CYS A 317 2.97 19.06 5.62
CA CYS A 317 3.53 17.76 5.31
C CYS A 317 4.91 17.92 4.72
N SER A 318 5.78 16.94 4.91
CA SER A 318 7.12 17.02 4.35
C SER A 318 7.80 15.68 4.16
N VAL A 319 8.74 15.66 3.23
CA VAL A 319 9.65 14.55 2.96
C VAL A 319 11.06 15.01 3.29
N THR A 320 11.80 14.18 4.04
CA THR A 320 13.23 14.44 4.29
C THR A 320 14.07 14.15 3.05
N THR A 321 15.29 14.63 3.03
CA THR A 321 16.26 14.33 1.97
C THR A 321 17.07 13.06 2.27
N SER A 322 17.09 12.65 3.53
CA SER A 322 17.81 11.48 4.02
C SER A 322 16.95 10.60 4.93
N PHE A 323 17.54 9.52 5.45
CA PHE A 323 16.94 8.62 6.43
C PHE A 323 17.40 8.94 7.87
N GLU A 324 17.95 10.13 8.11
CA GLU A 324 18.49 10.52 9.39
C GLU A 324 17.39 10.99 10.36
N ALA A 325 17.42 10.45 11.59
CA ALA A 325 16.41 10.76 12.60
C ALA A 325 16.34 12.25 12.95
N ASN A 326 17.48 12.95 12.99
CA ASN A 326 17.53 14.38 13.33
C ASN A 326 16.81 15.24 12.30
N GLU A 327 16.90 14.91 10.99
CA GLU A 327 16.18 15.62 9.94
C GLU A 327 14.67 15.41 10.10
N LEU A 328 14.23 14.18 10.41
CA LEU A 328 12.82 13.90 10.72
C LEU A 328 12.34 14.71 11.93
N VAL A 329 13.14 14.82 12.99
CA VAL A 329 12.80 15.65 14.17
C VAL A 329 12.59 17.11 13.78
N GLU A 330 13.48 17.70 12.99
CA GLU A 330 13.35 19.08 12.51
C GLU A 330 12.03 19.28 11.73
N HIS A 331 11.71 18.34 10.84
CA HIS A 331 10.47 18.38 10.05
C HIS A 331 9.22 18.25 10.93
N ILE A 332 9.26 17.38 11.95
CA ILE A 332 8.15 17.21 12.90
C ILE A 332 7.92 18.48 13.72
N LEU A 333 8.99 19.12 14.22
CA LEU A 333 8.88 20.36 14.99
C LEU A 333 8.31 21.51 14.15
N ARG A 334 8.72 21.64 12.89
CA ARG A 334 8.12 22.61 11.96
C ARG A 334 6.63 22.34 11.74
N ALA A 335 6.26 21.09 11.42
CA ALA A 335 4.86 20.71 11.21
C ALA A 335 3.98 20.98 12.45
N LYS A 336 4.56 20.85 13.66
CA LYS A 336 3.86 21.16 14.92
C LYS A 336 3.57 22.65 15.08
N ASP A 337 4.53 23.50 14.72
CA ASP A 337 4.40 24.96 14.91
C ASP A 337 3.46 25.59 13.87
N ASP A 338 3.40 25.02 12.65
CA ASP A 338 2.57 25.52 11.54
C ASP A 338 1.14 24.94 11.53
N PHE A 339 0.78 24.09 12.52
CA PHE A 339 -0.50 23.40 12.55
C PHE A 339 -1.64 24.38 12.87
N ASN A 340 -2.61 24.52 11.98
CA ASN A 340 -3.92 25.19 12.00
C ASN A 340 -4.09 26.29 10.94
N SER A 341 -3.44 26.20 9.78
CA SER A 341 -3.71 27.10 8.67
C SER A 341 -4.86 26.56 7.80
N LEU A 342 -5.78 27.44 7.39
CA LEU A 342 -6.81 27.12 6.39
C LEU A 342 -6.17 26.61 5.08
N SER A 343 -4.97 27.05 4.77
CA SER A 343 -4.22 26.64 3.59
C SER A 343 -3.79 25.16 3.66
N SER A 344 -3.46 24.67 4.86
CA SER A 344 -3.16 23.24 5.06
C SER A 344 -4.37 22.34 4.75
N GLU A 345 -5.55 22.71 5.29
CA GLU A 345 -6.79 21.96 5.01
C GLU A 345 -7.14 21.98 3.51
N LEU A 346 -6.97 23.12 2.85
CA LEU A 346 -7.23 23.26 1.42
C LEU A 346 -6.26 22.44 0.57
N SER A 347 -4.97 22.40 0.93
CA SER A 347 -3.98 21.60 0.20
C SER A 347 -4.23 20.10 0.35
N MET A 348 -4.60 19.64 1.56
CA MET A 348 -5.01 18.26 1.80
C MET A 348 -6.27 17.90 0.99
N ALA A 349 -7.30 18.74 1.02
CA ALA A 349 -8.53 18.53 0.25
C ALA A 349 -8.25 18.41 -1.25
N LYS A 350 -7.41 19.28 -1.82
CA LYS A 350 -6.98 19.22 -3.22
C LYS A 350 -6.25 17.91 -3.56
N LEU A 351 -5.45 17.38 -2.63
CA LEU A 351 -4.79 16.10 -2.82
C LEU A 351 -5.79 14.93 -2.76
N ILE A 352 -6.76 14.97 -1.84
CA ILE A 352 -7.82 13.95 -1.72
C ILE A 352 -8.57 13.78 -3.04
N ASP A 353 -8.87 14.88 -3.74
CA ASP A 353 -9.52 14.86 -5.05
C ASP A 353 -8.69 14.13 -6.13
N GLN A 354 -7.39 13.90 -5.92
CA GLN A 354 -6.52 13.17 -6.86
C GLN A 354 -6.37 11.69 -6.51
N ILE A 355 -6.59 11.32 -5.25
CA ILE A 355 -6.32 9.98 -4.72
C ILE A 355 -7.57 9.20 -4.29
N ASP A 356 -8.77 9.81 -4.37
CA ASP A 356 -10.02 9.08 -4.11
C ASP A 356 -10.21 7.94 -5.12
N TYR A 357 -10.77 6.82 -4.66
CA TYR A 357 -10.99 5.65 -5.53
C TYR A 357 -11.82 5.96 -6.77
N GLU A 358 -12.70 6.94 -6.76
CA GLU A 358 -13.46 7.32 -7.95
C GLU A 358 -12.54 7.84 -9.07
N VAL A 359 -11.56 8.68 -8.71
CA VAL A 359 -10.58 9.23 -9.64
C VAL A 359 -9.60 8.14 -10.08
N ILE A 360 -9.08 7.38 -9.13
CA ILE A 360 -8.14 6.27 -9.42
C ILE A 360 -8.78 5.24 -10.35
N ALA A 361 -10.01 4.83 -10.10
CA ALA A 361 -10.75 3.89 -10.97
C ALA A 361 -10.97 4.45 -12.38
N THR A 362 -11.19 5.77 -12.50
CA THR A 362 -11.30 6.45 -13.78
C THR A 362 -9.97 6.45 -14.54
N GLN A 363 -8.85 6.69 -13.85
CA GLN A 363 -7.51 6.59 -14.43
C GLN A 363 -7.21 5.17 -14.91
N TYR A 364 -7.47 4.14 -14.10
CA TYR A 364 -7.32 2.74 -14.51
C TYR A 364 -8.17 2.41 -15.73
N THR A 365 -9.40 2.86 -15.76
CA THR A 365 -10.30 2.64 -16.89
C THR A 365 -9.75 3.24 -18.18
N ASN A 366 -9.31 4.50 -18.15
CA ASN A 366 -8.91 5.22 -19.35
C ASN A 366 -7.46 4.93 -19.78
N MET A 367 -6.52 4.89 -18.83
CA MET A 367 -5.09 4.79 -19.13
C MET A 367 -4.60 3.35 -19.23
N VAL A 368 -5.34 2.40 -18.63
CA VAL A 368 -4.94 0.99 -18.58
C VAL A 368 -5.91 0.12 -19.40
N TYR A 369 -7.15 -0.03 -18.95
CA TYR A 369 -8.03 -1.06 -19.50
C TYR A 369 -8.53 -0.72 -20.91
N LYS A 370 -8.94 0.52 -21.19
CA LYS A 370 -9.33 0.94 -22.54
C LYS A 370 -8.17 0.95 -23.53
N ARG A 371 -6.97 1.26 -23.06
CA ARG A 371 -5.76 1.27 -23.88
C ARG A 371 -5.44 -0.11 -24.47
N ILE A 372 -5.70 -1.18 -23.74
CA ILE A 372 -5.42 -2.55 -24.17
C ILE A 372 -6.65 -3.27 -24.71
N ASN A 373 -7.84 -2.78 -24.45
CA ASN A 373 -9.08 -3.32 -25.01
C ASN A 373 -10.25 -2.31 -24.97
N GLU A 374 -10.39 -1.52 -26.01
CA GLU A 374 -11.43 -0.46 -26.12
C GLU A 374 -12.87 -0.98 -26.06
N LYS A 375 -13.10 -2.27 -26.36
CA LYS A 375 -14.46 -2.86 -26.45
C LYS A 375 -15.00 -3.32 -25.11
N LEU A 376 -14.19 -3.39 -24.05
CA LEU A 376 -14.55 -4.04 -22.80
C LEU A 376 -15.35 -3.17 -21.82
N ILE A 377 -15.32 -1.86 -21.97
CA ILE A 377 -15.95 -0.90 -21.05
C ILE A 377 -16.78 0.09 -21.87
N LYS A 378 -17.80 -0.45 -22.53
CA LYS A 378 -18.87 0.33 -23.20
C LYS A 378 -20.15 0.26 -22.41
#